data_a6889fc5e43e63d61132d02f96a3b17e
#
_entry.id   a6889fc5e43e63d61132d02f96a3b17e
#
_cell.length_a   1.000
_cell.length_b   1.000
_cell.length_c   1.000
_cell.angle_alpha   90.00
_cell.angle_beta   90.00
_cell.angle_gamma   90.00
#
_symmetry.space_group_name_H-M   'P 1'
#
loop_
_entity.id
_entity.type
_entity.pdbx_description
1 polymer ?
#
loop_
_entity_poly.entity_id
_entity_poly.type
_entity_poly.pdbx_seq_one_letter_code
_entity_poly.pdbx_strand_id
1 'polypeptide(L)'
;MLRGVPSSWRGAGGALASVLAVAACSSNPYDGRADVAAEAGGATLTPAAVTTWVSRVPGRAPTKIDAGFVALTWVDYTLLAKAASAGTGLLDSATAFAALMPERTLVPLRKWHDTLVARRPRVAADVPDTLYEEGVRVFQEIFLRVADPDDVRAITALRQNADSLVVLARAPGADFAALARVHSQDGAAAGGGWLAPGRRGGFPPEFERSAWRIAPGEISGALSRGGFHIVRRPPLAEVRDRLRVYAESLATRKADSVYADSLQLARGLTLGVNVAGRIRSFFADPSVRDKDTAALARWVDGELTLDEASAWIDMLPARAYLDLRGTSDVILERFTRELGQQKLMLSDAQKQGISLTPAEWATLHEGYRRALGASLMLLGADSGSTTIPAGEADARVKALLDRLTTDSTRYRPLPSALAAVLRSRSGYRLHDKGLEAAVAAAVQP
;
A
#
# COMPACT_ATOMS: atom_id res chain seq x y z
N MET A 1 51.54 -4.82 -40.51
CA MET A 1 52.05 -5.63 -41.63
C MET A 1 50.97 -6.65 -41.96
N LEU A 2 50.29 -6.40 -43.04
CA LEU A 2 50.23 -7.10 -44.30
C LEU A 2 49.49 -8.46 -44.25
N ARG A 3 48.26 -8.45 -44.82
CA ARG A 3 47.83 -9.14 -46.08
C ARG A 3 47.65 -10.63 -45.92
N GLY A 4 46.59 -11.30 -46.41
CA GLY A 4 45.75 -11.12 -47.54
C GLY A 4 44.60 -12.13 -47.59
N VAL A 5 43.62 -11.74 -48.34
CA VAL A 5 42.45 -12.52 -48.82
C VAL A 5 42.91 -13.45 -49.96
N PRO A 6 42.24 -14.60 -50.21
CA PRO A 6 41.49 -14.61 -51.46
C PRO A 6 40.07 -15.21 -51.38
N SER A 7 39.34 -14.70 -52.36
CA SER A 7 37.95 -14.93 -52.73
C SER A 7 37.73 -16.26 -53.45
N SER A 8 36.50 -16.62 -53.52
CA SER A 8 35.74 -17.40 -54.50
C SER A 8 35.22 -18.74 -53.99
N TRP A 9 33.92 -18.86 -53.89
CA TRP A 9 33.12 -19.72 -54.77
C TRP A 9 31.65 -19.30 -54.73
N ARG A 10 31.13 -19.01 -55.92
CA ARG A 10 29.69 -18.80 -56.18
C ARG A 10 29.08 -20.18 -56.44
N GLY A 11 27.88 -20.40 -55.91
CA GLY A 11 27.06 -21.56 -56.25
C GLY A 11 25.63 -21.32 -55.78
N ALA A 12 24.73 -21.19 -56.75
CA ALA A 12 23.30 -20.91 -56.61
C ALA A 12 22.53 -22.02 -55.89
N GLY A 13 21.52 -21.68 -55.20
CA GLY A 13 20.51 -22.58 -54.66
C GLY A 13 19.50 -21.84 -53.80
N GLY A 14 18.44 -21.32 -54.46
CA GLY A 14 17.35 -20.65 -53.76
C GLY A 14 16.56 -21.63 -52.87
N ALA A 15 16.44 -21.30 -51.62
CA ALA A 15 15.37 -21.79 -50.76
C ALA A 15 14.75 -20.59 -50.06
N LEU A 16 13.51 -20.28 -50.42
CA LEU A 16 12.65 -19.37 -49.68
C LEU A 16 12.44 -19.98 -48.27
N ALA A 17 13.22 -19.52 -47.31
CA ALA A 17 12.90 -19.72 -45.91
C ALA A 17 11.80 -18.69 -45.56
N SER A 18 10.55 -19.13 -45.56
CA SER A 18 9.44 -18.42 -44.92
C SER A 18 9.77 -18.29 -43.46
N VAL A 19 10.24 -17.13 -43.02
CA VAL A 19 10.31 -16.78 -41.60
C VAL A 19 8.86 -16.59 -41.15
N LEU A 20 8.29 -17.65 -40.64
CA LEU A 20 7.13 -17.55 -39.75
C LEU A 20 7.59 -16.76 -38.55
N ALA A 21 7.31 -15.45 -38.58
CA ALA A 21 7.29 -14.63 -37.37
C ALA A 21 6.21 -15.22 -36.48
N VAL A 22 6.59 -16.11 -35.59
CA VAL A 22 5.79 -16.44 -34.42
C VAL A 22 5.77 -15.17 -33.60
N ALA A 23 4.73 -14.33 -33.81
CA ALA A 23 4.33 -13.36 -32.85
C ALA A 23 4.01 -14.15 -31.57
N ALA A 24 4.97 -14.27 -30.68
CA ALA A 24 4.71 -14.64 -29.31
C ALA A 24 3.82 -13.52 -28.74
N CYS A 25 2.50 -13.67 -28.91
CA CYS A 25 1.55 -12.99 -28.06
C CYS A 25 1.93 -13.42 -26.64
N SER A 26 2.62 -12.54 -25.91
CA SER A 26 2.76 -12.69 -24.47
C SER A 26 1.35 -12.58 -23.89
N SER A 27 0.64 -13.73 -23.80
CA SER A 27 -0.65 -13.78 -23.16
C SER A 27 -0.44 -13.35 -21.71
N ASN A 28 -1.11 -12.29 -21.29
CA ASN A 28 -1.11 -11.87 -19.90
C ASN A 28 -1.60 -13.05 -19.05
N PRO A 29 -0.82 -13.59 -18.12
CA PRO A 29 -1.19 -14.76 -17.32
C PRO A 29 -2.46 -14.53 -16.49
N TYR A 30 -2.89 -13.27 -16.35
CA TYR A 30 -4.09 -12.86 -15.62
C TYR A 30 -5.35 -12.73 -16.49
N ASP A 31 -5.25 -12.90 -17.81
CA ASP A 31 -6.36 -12.69 -18.73
C ASP A 31 -7.62 -13.43 -18.29
N GLY A 32 -7.52 -14.74 -18.10
CA GLY A 32 -8.64 -15.56 -17.64
C GLY A 32 -9.87 -15.49 -18.54
N ARG A 33 -11.06 -15.56 -17.94
CA ARG A 33 -12.36 -15.55 -18.60
C ARG A 33 -12.89 -14.13 -18.76
N ALA A 34 -13.46 -13.81 -19.92
CA ALA A 34 -14.06 -12.49 -20.17
C ALA A 34 -15.49 -12.37 -19.60
N ASP A 35 -16.16 -13.48 -19.39
CA ASP A 35 -17.53 -13.57 -18.82
C ASP A 35 -17.55 -13.61 -17.28
N VAL A 36 -16.39 -13.68 -16.63
CA VAL A 36 -16.22 -13.71 -15.18
C VAL A 36 -15.20 -12.68 -14.75
N ALA A 37 -15.51 -11.87 -13.75
CA ALA A 37 -14.59 -10.90 -13.14
C ALA A 37 -13.80 -11.50 -11.96
N ALA A 38 -14.47 -12.34 -11.15
CA ALA A 38 -13.84 -13.04 -10.04
C ALA A 38 -14.56 -14.35 -9.70
N GLU A 39 -13.83 -15.25 -9.07
CA GLU A 39 -14.35 -16.50 -8.47
C GLU A 39 -13.96 -16.53 -6.98
N ALA A 40 -14.86 -17.03 -6.12
CA ALA A 40 -14.58 -17.19 -4.69
C ALA A 40 -15.47 -18.28 -4.08
N GLY A 41 -14.86 -19.32 -3.49
CA GLY A 41 -15.58 -20.37 -2.78
C GLY A 41 -16.71 -21.02 -3.62
N GLY A 42 -16.48 -21.21 -4.92
CA GLY A 42 -17.47 -21.77 -5.86
C GLY A 42 -18.54 -20.79 -6.37
N ALA A 43 -18.54 -19.52 -5.93
CA ALA A 43 -19.36 -18.47 -6.52
C ALA A 43 -18.61 -17.72 -7.62
N THR A 44 -19.34 -17.12 -8.56
CA THR A 44 -18.79 -16.32 -9.65
C THR A 44 -19.34 -14.89 -9.64
N LEU A 45 -18.48 -13.93 -9.86
CA LEU A 45 -18.84 -12.52 -10.04
C LEU A 45 -18.78 -12.18 -11.53
N THR A 46 -19.89 -11.69 -12.08
CA THR A 46 -19.96 -11.32 -13.49
C THR A 46 -19.43 -9.91 -13.73
N PRO A 47 -18.90 -9.60 -14.93
CA PRO A 47 -18.53 -8.23 -15.31
C PRO A 47 -19.69 -7.26 -15.17
N ALA A 48 -20.92 -7.65 -15.54
CA ALA A 48 -22.12 -6.81 -15.43
C ALA A 48 -22.40 -6.34 -13.98
N ALA A 49 -22.20 -7.21 -12.99
CA ALA A 49 -22.33 -6.83 -11.59
C ALA A 49 -21.26 -5.81 -11.19
N VAL A 50 -20.01 -6.03 -11.59
CA VAL A 50 -18.90 -5.06 -11.35
C VAL A 50 -19.22 -3.73 -12.03
N THR A 51 -19.63 -3.72 -13.29
CA THR A 51 -20.06 -2.52 -14.03
C THR A 51 -21.07 -1.70 -13.23
N THR A 52 -22.11 -2.35 -12.70
CA THR A 52 -23.16 -1.69 -11.90
C THR A 52 -22.58 -0.95 -10.69
N TRP A 53 -21.55 -1.50 -10.06
CA TRP A 53 -20.95 -0.90 -8.87
C TRP A 53 -19.91 0.19 -9.20
N VAL A 54 -19.08 -0.01 -10.23
CA VAL A 54 -18.05 1.00 -10.58
C VAL A 54 -18.65 2.22 -11.28
N SER A 55 -19.77 2.09 -12.01
CA SER A 55 -20.46 3.22 -12.66
C SER A 55 -21.08 4.22 -11.68
N ARG A 56 -21.27 3.83 -10.43
CA ARG A 56 -21.84 4.69 -9.37
C ARG A 56 -20.80 5.57 -8.66
N VAL A 57 -19.49 5.40 -8.97
CA VAL A 57 -18.42 6.23 -8.38
C VAL A 57 -18.42 7.59 -9.08
N PRO A 58 -18.73 8.70 -8.38
CA PRO A 58 -18.82 10.00 -9.02
C PRO A 58 -17.45 10.59 -9.35
N GLY A 59 -17.40 11.45 -10.36
CA GLY A 59 -16.31 12.39 -10.58
C GLY A 59 -15.20 11.96 -11.55
N ARG A 60 -15.12 10.69 -11.97
CA ARG A 60 -14.18 10.23 -13.00
C ARG A 60 -14.59 8.89 -13.64
N ALA A 61 -14.05 8.62 -14.83
CA ALA A 61 -14.21 7.30 -15.44
C ALA A 61 -13.56 6.21 -14.56
N PRO A 62 -14.23 5.04 -14.39
CA PRO A 62 -13.69 3.92 -13.64
C PRO A 62 -12.45 3.32 -14.32
N THR A 63 -11.56 2.78 -13.52
CA THR A 63 -10.33 2.11 -13.96
C THR A 63 -10.37 0.62 -13.65
N LYS A 64 -9.46 -0.16 -14.25
CA LYS A 64 -9.27 -1.59 -13.92
C LYS A 64 -8.97 -1.81 -12.42
N ILE A 65 -8.27 -0.86 -11.79
CA ILE A 65 -7.99 -0.92 -10.35
C ILE A 65 -9.28 -0.78 -9.55
N ASP A 66 -10.19 0.11 -9.95
CA ASP A 66 -11.50 0.25 -9.28
C ASP A 66 -12.33 -1.02 -9.41
N ALA A 67 -12.38 -1.62 -10.60
CA ALA A 67 -13.03 -2.91 -10.84
C ALA A 67 -12.40 -4.04 -10.01
N GLY A 68 -11.06 -4.09 -9.94
CA GLY A 68 -10.33 -5.05 -9.11
C GLY A 68 -10.57 -4.85 -7.62
N PHE A 69 -10.66 -3.61 -7.14
CA PHE A 69 -10.99 -3.30 -5.74
C PHE A 69 -12.39 -3.81 -5.37
N VAL A 70 -13.38 -3.58 -6.22
CA VAL A 70 -14.74 -4.09 -6.04
C VAL A 70 -14.76 -5.62 -6.06
N ALA A 71 -14.05 -6.24 -7.01
CA ALA A 71 -13.96 -7.68 -7.12
C ALA A 71 -13.30 -8.33 -5.88
N LEU A 72 -12.19 -7.76 -5.37
CA LEU A 72 -11.55 -8.25 -4.14
C LEU A 72 -12.44 -8.06 -2.91
N THR A 73 -13.16 -6.95 -2.81
CA THR A 73 -14.13 -6.72 -1.73
C THR A 73 -15.24 -7.78 -1.79
N TRP A 74 -15.74 -8.10 -2.99
CA TRP A 74 -16.71 -9.17 -3.19
C TRP A 74 -16.13 -10.54 -2.80
N VAL A 75 -14.89 -10.86 -3.21
CA VAL A 75 -14.20 -12.09 -2.83
C VAL A 75 -14.19 -12.23 -1.30
N ASP A 76 -13.70 -11.23 -0.59
CA ASP A 76 -13.52 -11.27 0.86
C ASP A 76 -14.84 -11.49 1.60
N TYR A 77 -15.86 -10.72 1.26
CA TYR A 77 -17.16 -10.84 1.90
C TYR A 77 -17.93 -12.08 1.47
N THR A 78 -17.74 -12.59 0.25
CA THR A 78 -18.31 -13.89 -0.19
C THR A 78 -17.72 -15.03 0.62
N LEU A 79 -16.39 -15.05 0.80
CA LEU A 79 -15.74 -16.08 1.58
C LEU A 79 -16.13 -16.02 3.06
N LEU A 80 -16.23 -14.81 3.65
CA LEU A 80 -16.73 -14.63 5.01
C LEU A 80 -18.17 -15.10 5.16
N ALA A 81 -19.06 -14.70 4.24
CA ALA A 81 -20.47 -15.07 4.30
C ALA A 81 -20.67 -16.58 4.17
N LYS A 82 -19.92 -17.24 3.28
CA LYS A 82 -19.96 -18.70 3.13
C LYS A 82 -19.42 -19.41 4.35
N ALA A 83 -18.32 -18.95 4.93
CA ALA A 83 -17.75 -19.50 6.17
C ALA A 83 -18.74 -19.36 7.32
N ALA A 84 -19.39 -18.20 7.48
CA ALA A 84 -20.39 -17.96 8.50
C ALA A 84 -21.68 -18.80 8.29
N SER A 85 -22.08 -18.98 7.02
CA SER A 85 -23.26 -19.81 6.67
C SER A 85 -23.00 -21.30 6.90
N ALA A 86 -21.77 -21.76 6.70
CA ALA A 86 -21.38 -23.14 6.95
C ALA A 86 -21.07 -23.44 8.43
N GLY A 87 -21.07 -22.43 9.30
CA GLY A 87 -20.69 -22.58 10.72
C GLY A 87 -19.23 -23.00 10.91
N THR A 88 -18.35 -22.74 9.92
CA THR A 88 -16.94 -23.11 10.00
C THR A 88 -16.22 -22.20 10.98
N GLY A 89 -15.71 -22.77 12.05
CA GLY A 89 -14.88 -22.24 13.15
C GLY A 89 -14.14 -20.91 13.00
N LEU A 90 -14.87 -19.83 12.67
CA LEU A 90 -14.26 -18.49 12.53
C LEU A 90 -13.60 -17.98 13.83
N LEU A 91 -14.03 -18.51 14.98
CA LEU A 91 -13.48 -18.21 16.30
C LEU A 91 -12.62 -19.35 16.87
N ASP A 92 -12.40 -20.44 16.14
CA ASP A 92 -11.52 -21.50 16.64
C ASP A 92 -10.07 -21.01 16.80
N SER A 93 -9.33 -21.67 17.66
CA SER A 93 -7.95 -21.27 18.00
C SER A 93 -7.02 -21.31 16.78
N ALA A 94 -7.22 -22.24 15.83
CA ALA A 94 -6.39 -22.36 14.64
C ALA A 94 -6.67 -21.20 13.66
N THR A 95 -7.94 -20.85 13.46
CA THR A 95 -8.35 -19.72 12.62
C THR A 95 -7.85 -18.40 13.21
N ALA A 96 -8.09 -18.17 14.49
CA ALA A 96 -7.63 -16.97 15.20
C ALA A 96 -6.09 -16.88 15.18
N PHE A 97 -5.38 -17.99 15.40
CA PHE A 97 -3.92 -18.04 15.34
C PHE A 97 -3.38 -17.67 13.94
N ALA A 98 -3.99 -18.20 12.90
CA ALA A 98 -3.63 -17.85 11.52
C ALA A 98 -3.96 -16.39 11.18
N ALA A 99 -5.17 -15.92 11.57
CA ALA A 99 -5.60 -14.54 11.34
C ALA A 99 -4.80 -13.49 12.14
N LEU A 100 -4.06 -13.89 13.17
CA LEU A 100 -3.16 -13.02 13.95
C LEU A 100 -1.69 -13.14 13.52
N MET A 101 -1.41 -13.76 12.35
CA MET A 101 -0.05 -13.92 11.85
C MET A 101 0.72 -12.59 11.71
N PRO A 102 0.13 -11.48 11.21
CA PRO A 102 0.85 -10.21 11.14
C PRO A 102 1.30 -9.72 12.52
N GLU A 103 0.42 -9.74 13.49
CA GLU A 103 0.71 -9.26 14.85
C GLU A 103 1.75 -10.14 15.53
N ARG A 104 1.67 -11.46 15.30
CA ARG A 104 2.65 -12.44 15.79
C ARG A 104 4.05 -12.21 15.23
N THR A 105 4.13 -11.62 14.04
CA THR A 105 5.39 -11.28 13.38
C THR A 105 5.83 -9.85 13.72
N LEU A 106 4.93 -8.88 13.53
CA LEU A 106 5.29 -7.46 13.60
C LEU A 106 5.48 -6.95 15.04
N VAL A 107 4.76 -7.50 16.04
CA VAL A 107 4.94 -7.07 17.43
C VAL A 107 6.31 -7.46 17.96
N PRO A 108 6.79 -8.71 17.86
CA PRO A 108 8.15 -9.06 18.23
C PRO A 108 9.22 -8.28 17.45
N LEU A 109 9.01 -8.06 16.14
CA LEU A 109 9.92 -7.26 15.32
C LEU A 109 10.02 -5.81 15.81
N ARG A 110 8.90 -5.19 16.19
CA ARG A 110 8.89 -3.84 16.76
C ARG A 110 9.66 -3.79 18.08
N LYS A 111 9.40 -4.73 19.00
CA LYS A 111 10.14 -4.83 20.27
C LYS A 111 11.65 -4.99 20.03
N TRP A 112 12.02 -5.81 19.06
CA TRP A 112 13.41 -6.00 18.67
C TRP A 112 14.02 -4.72 18.11
N HIS A 113 13.31 -4.06 17.19
CA HIS A 113 13.71 -2.75 16.67
C HIS A 113 13.90 -1.71 17.77
N ASP A 114 12.96 -1.59 18.71
CA ASP A 114 13.05 -0.67 19.84
C ASP A 114 14.29 -0.97 20.70
N THR A 115 14.61 -2.25 20.90
CA THR A 115 15.82 -2.69 21.58
C THR A 115 17.10 -2.26 20.84
N LEU A 116 17.11 -2.39 19.51
CA LEU A 116 18.23 -1.95 18.68
C LEU A 116 18.38 -0.43 18.70
N VAL A 117 17.28 0.31 18.58
CA VAL A 117 17.28 1.78 18.65
C VAL A 117 17.80 2.28 20.00
N ALA A 118 17.37 1.67 21.11
CA ALA A 118 17.80 2.05 22.45
C ALA A 118 19.31 1.86 22.69
N ARG A 119 19.96 0.97 21.95
CA ARG A 119 21.42 0.72 22.01
C ARG A 119 22.24 1.66 21.14
N ARG A 120 21.60 2.47 20.29
CA ARG A 120 22.29 3.37 19.36
C ARG A 120 22.80 4.63 20.06
N PRO A 121 23.94 5.19 19.62
CA PRO A 121 24.35 6.51 20.06
C PRO A 121 23.31 7.55 19.62
N ARG A 122 23.08 8.52 20.50
CA ARG A 122 22.22 9.67 20.19
C ARG A 122 22.84 10.51 19.09
N VAL A 123 22.01 11.16 18.31
CA VAL A 123 22.45 12.16 17.33
C VAL A 123 23.14 13.31 18.05
N ALA A 124 24.30 13.74 17.55
CA ALA A 124 25.07 14.83 18.14
C ALA A 124 24.27 16.15 18.15
N ALA A 125 24.56 17.01 19.11
CA ALA A 125 23.76 18.22 19.37
C ALA A 125 23.81 19.25 18.23
N ASP A 126 24.89 19.26 17.43
CA ASP A 126 25.14 20.17 16.29
C ASP A 126 24.50 19.67 14.96
N VAL A 127 24.05 18.42 14.90
CA VAL A 127 23.45 17.85 13.65
C VAL A 127 22.27 18.65 13.13
N PRO A 128 21.35 19.20 13.95
CA PRO A 128 20.28 20.08 13.47
C PRO A 128 20.78 21.31 12.72
N ASP A 129 21.86 21.93 13.20
CA ASP A 129 22.46 23.10 12.57
C ASP A 129 23.10 22.72 11.23
N THR A 130 23.87 21.65 11.20
CA THR A 130 24.44 21.06 9.97
C THR A 130 23.36 20.75 8.94
N LEU A 131 22.27 20.08 9.33
CA LEU A 131 21.16 19.79 8.42
C LEU A 131 20.54 21.07 7.84
N TYR A 132 20.39 22.11 8.68
CA TYR A 132 19.85 23.38 8.22
C TYR A 132 20.81 24.07 7.22
N GLU A 133 22.12 24.06 7.49
CA GLU A 133 23.16 24.59 6.60
C GLU A 133 23.19 23.83 5.27
N GLU A 134 23.06 22.51 5.31
CA GLU A 134 22.95 21.62 4.13
C GLU A 134 21.64 21.75 3.34
N GLY A 135 20.75 22.64 3.72
CA GLY A 135 19.55 22.95 2.97
C GLY A 135 18.30 22.18 3.36
N VAL A 136 18.28 21.47 4.48
CA VAL A 136 17.03 20.94 5.05
C VAL A 136 16.19 22.11 5.58
N ARG A 137 14.92 22.15 5.24
CA ARG A 137 13.99 23.20 5.65
C ARG A 137 12.78 22.60 6.36
N VAL A 138 12.23 23.39 7.27
CA VAL A 138 10.95 23.14 7.92
C VAL A 138 10.05 24.33 7.61
N PHE A 139 8.85 24.06 7.18
CA PHE A 139 7.85 25.09 6.89
C PHE A 139 6.60 24.87 7.72
N GLN A 140 5.86 25.96 7.92
CA GLN A 140 4.44 25.91 8.29
C GLN A 140 3.62 26.37 7.12
N GLU A 141 2.42 25.79 6.97
CA GLU A 141 1.56 26.03 5.84
C GLU A 141 0.09 26.22 6.27
N ILE A 142 -0.57 27.19 5.62
CA ILE A 142 -2.02 27.26 5.53
C ILE A 142 -2.38 27.00 4.08
N PHE A 143 -3.12 25.95 3.81
CA PHE A 143 -3.57 25.58 2.47
C PHE A 143 -5.05 25.85 2.29
N LEU A 144 -5.39 26.62 1.26
CA LEU A 144 -6.75 26.89 0.84
C LEU A 144 -7.01 26.21 -0.51
N ARG A 145 -7.88 25.23 -0.52
CA ARG A 145 -8.15 24.39 -1.70
C ARG A 145 -9.01 25.13 -2.72
N VAL A 146 -8.62 25.07 -3.99
CA VAL A 146 -9.48 25.39 -5.13
C VAL A 146 -10.41 24.21 -5.37
N ALA A 147 -11.71 24.40 -5.16
CA ALA A 147 -12.71 23.36 -5.34
C ALA A 147 -13.01 23.10 -6.82
N ASP A 148 -13.09 24.18 -7.60
CA ASP A 148 -13.32 24.16 -9.05
C ASP A 148 -12.26 25.04 -9.73
N PRO A 149 -11.33 24.48 -10.49
CA PRO A 149 -10.29 25.24 -11.19
C PRO A 149 -10.82 26.10 -12.35
N ASP A 150 -12.06 25.89 -12.78
CA ASP A 150 -12.69 26.65 -13.86
C ASP A 150 -13.56 27.81 -13.34
N ASP A 151 -13.86 27.84 -12.03
CA ASP A 151 -14.60 28.98 -11.41
C ASP A 151 -13.66 30.12 -11.03
N VAL A 152 -13.47 31.05 -11.97
CA VAL A 152 -12.64 32.26 -11.82
C VAL A 152 -13.10 33.14 -10.66
N ARG A 153 -14.41 33.22 -10.38
CA ARG A 153 -14.95 34.04 -9.27
C ARG A 153 -14.57 33.42 -7.91
N ALA A 154 -14.75 32.12 -7.75
CA ALA A 154 -14.36 31.41 -6.54
C ALA A 154 -12.86 31.50 -6.30
N ILE A 155 -12.05 31.37 -7.34
CA ILE A 155 -10.57 31.50 -7.28
C ILE A 155 -10.18 32.90 -6.84
N THR A 156 -10.85 33.96 -7.39
CA THR A 156 -10.58 35.36 -7.02
C THR A 156 -10.92 35.64 -5.56
N ALA A 157 -12.06 35.15 -5.08
CA ALA A 157 -12.46 35.27 -3.68
C ALA A 157 -11.53 34.54 -2.74
N LEU A 158 -11.10 33.32 -3.13
CA LEU A 158 -10.14 32.51 -2.37
C LEU A 158 -8.78 33.20 -2.27
N ARG A 159 -8.32 33.86 -3.34
CA ARG A 159 -7.11 34.69 -3.34
C ARG A 159 -7.19 35.86 -2.37
N GLN A 160 -8.29 36.58 -2.39
CA GLN A 160 -8.52 37.71 -1.43
C GLN A 160 -8.49 37.21 0.02
N ASN A 161 -9.07 36.05 0.29
CA ASN A 161 -9.00 35.41 1.60
C ASN A 161 -7.53 35.02 1.95
N ALA A 162 -6.79 34.45 1.01
CA ALA A 162 -5.37 34.12 1.22
C ALA A 162 -4.54 35.37 1.52
N ASP A 163 -4.74 36.46 0.76
CA ASP A 163 -4.04 37.72 0.96
C ASP A 163 -4.37 38.31 2.35
N SER A 164 -5.65 38.25 2.79
CA SER A 164 -6.06 38.65 4.13
C SER A 164 -5.40 37.82 5.23
N LEU A 165 -5.30 36.52 5.05
CA LEU A 165 -4.61 35.62 5.98
C LEU A 165 -3.11 35.89 6.04
N VAL A 166 -2.47 36.25 4.93
CA VAL A 166 -1.07 36.69 4.91
C VAL A 166 -0.88 37.94 5.79
N VAL A 167 -1.78 38.90 5.69
CA VAL A 167 -1.74 40.10 6.52
C VAL A 167 -1.89 39.76 8.00
N LEU A 168 -2.88 38.92 8.34
CA LEU A 168 -3.09 38.47 9.73
C LEU A 168 -1.88 37.69 10.25
N ALA A 169 -1.30 36.81 9.45
CA ALA A 169 -0.16 36.01 9.84
C ALA A 169 1.12 36.86 10.06
N ARG A 170 1.23 38.00 9.38
CA ARG A 170 2.35 38.93 9.53
C ARG A 170 2.18 39.93 10.66
N ALA A 171 1.02 40.00 11.27
CA ALA A 171 0.79 40.92 12.37
C ALA A 171 1.70 40.61 13.57
N PRO A 172 2.18 41.64 14.30
CA PRO A 172 2.98 41.42 15.51
C PRO A 172 2.25 40.52 16.51
N GLY A 173 2.93 39.45 16.96
CA GLY A 173 2.37 38.48 17.91
C GLY A 173 1.38 37.46 17.30
N ALA A 174 1.23 37.39 15.99
CA ALA A 174 0.34 36.44 15.34
C ALA A 174 0.82 35.00 15.61
N ASP A 175 -0.14 34.13 16.00
CA ASP A 175 0.08 32.68 16.12
C ASP A 175 -0.27 32.02 14.78
N PHE A 176 0.74 31.78 13.96
CA PHE A 176 0.58 31.10 12.68
C PHE A 176 -0.05 29.71 12.85
N ALA A 177 0.30 28.98 13.92
CA ALA A 177 -0.24 27.64 14.15
C ALA A 177 -1.73 27.69 14.50
N ALA A 178 -2.20 28.71 15.24
CA ALA A 178 -3.61 28.91 15.48
C ALA A 178 -4.37 29.24 14.19
N LEU A 179 -3.83 30.12 13.35
CA LEU A 179 -4.40 30.41 12.02
C LEU A 179 -4.47 29.16 11.15
N ALA A 180 -3.43 28.32 11.14
CA ALA A 180 -3.41 27.07 10.39
C ALA A 180 -4.49 26.10 10.87
N ARG A 181 -4.69 25.96 12.17
CA ARG A 181 -5.76 25.08 12.73
C ARG A 181 -7.16 25.52 12.31
N VAL A 182 -7.37 26.81 12.17
CA VAL A 182 -8.70 27.40 11.86
C VAL A 182 -8.97 27.40 10.35
N HIS A 183 -7.97 27.75 9.55
CA HIS A 183 -8.18 28.10 8.15
C HIS A 183 -7.60 27.08 7.15
N SER A 184 -6.63 26.26 7.54
CA SER A 184 -5.98 25.33 6.62
C SER A 184 -6.86 24.13 6.32
N GLN A 185 -6.89 23.73 5.04
CA GLN A 185 -7.56 22.54 4.54
C GLN A 185 -6.55 21.39 4.25
N ASP A 186 -5.31 21.57 4.69
CA ASP A 186 -4.28 20.52 4.62
C ASP A 186 -4.37 19.55 5.80
N GLY A 187 -3.86 18.33 5.63
CA GLY A 187 -3.79 17.33 6.70
C GLY A 187 -2.94 17.76 7.91
N ALA A 188 -2.00 18.70 7.73
CA ALA A 188 -1.17 19.26 8.80
C ALA A 188 -1.91 20.34 9.63
N ALA A 189 -3.12 20.77 9.25
CA ALA A 189 -3.88 21.82 9.91
C ALA A 189 -4.05 21.62 11.42
N ALA A 190 -4.48 20.42 11.83
CA ALA A 190 -4.68 20.07 13.24
C ALA A 190 -3.38 20.19 14.07
N GLY A 191 -2.24 19.95 13.45
CA GLY A 191 -0.90 20.11 14.03
C GLY A 191 -0.37 21.56 14.02
N GLY A 192 -1.13 22.52 13.51
CA GLY A 192 -0.68 23.93 13.36
C GLY A 192 0.10 24.17 12.07
N GLY A 193 -0.17 23.41 11.03
CA GLY A 193 0.39 23.60 9.69
C GLY A 193 1.86 23.19 9.52
N TRP A 194 2.46 22.47 10.47
CA TRP A 194 3.83 22.05 10.39
C TRP A 194 4.03 20.96 9.33
N LEU A 195 4.85 21.25 8.33
CA LEU A 195 5.29 20.27 7.34
C LEU A 195 6.50 19.47 7.86
N ALA A 196 6.66 18.25 7.34
CA ALA A 196 7.83 17.45 7.62
C ALA A 196 9.11 18.16 7.12
N PRO A 197 10.24 18.06 7.83
CA PRO A 197 11.52 18.58 7.33
C PRO A 197 11.87 17.92 5.99
N GLY A 198 12.40 18.72 5.06
CA GLY A 198 12.77 18.21 3.74
C GLY A 198 13.81 19.05 3.02
N ARG A 199 14.44 18.48 1.99
CA ARG A 199 15.33 19.15 1.04
C ARG A 199 14.55 19.55 -0.22
N ARG A 200 15.16 20.32 -1.09
CA ARG A 200 14.62 20.53 -2.46
C ARG A 200 14.42 19.20 -3.16
N GLY A 201 13.33 19.09 -3.91
CA GLY A 201 12.85 17.85 -4.53
C GLY A 201 11.92 17.02 -3.64
N GLY A 202 11.74 17.39 -2.36
CA GLY A 202 10.84 16.72 -1.42
C GLY A 202 9.43 17.30 -1.34
N PHE A 203 9.17 18.41 -2.01
CA PHE A 203 7.88 19.11 -2.04
C PHE A 203 7.41 19.34 -3.49
N PRO A 204 6.13 19.63 -3.73
CA PRO A 204 5.64 19.96 -5.07
C PRO A 204 6.44 21.13 -5.69
N PRO A 205 6.77 21.09 -7.00
CA PRO A 205 7.62 22.10 -7.63
C PRO A 205 7.11 23.54 -7.51
N GLU A 206 5.79 23.75 -7.56
CA GLU A 206 5.18 25.06 -7.38
C GLU A 206 5.39 25.61 -5.97
N PHE A 207 5.23 24.77 -4.96
CA PHE A 207 5.50 25.09 -3.57
C PHE A 207 6.98 25.46 -3.38
N GLU A 208 7.90 24.65 -3.88
CA GLU A 208 9.34 24.87 -3.72
C GLU A 208 9.82 26.17 -4.35
N ARG A 209 9.30 26.53 -5.53
CA ARG A 209 9.69 27.80 -6.20
C ARG A 209 9.44 29.04 -5.32
N SER A 210 8.41 29.00 -4.49
CA SER A 210 8.07 30.11 -3.58
C SER A 210 8.71 29.93 -2.21
N ALA A 211 8.58 28.76 -1.59
CA ALA A 211 8.99 28.48 -0.21
C ALA A 211 10.50 28.66 0.02
N TRP A 212 11.34 28.26 -0.96
CA TRP A 212 12.80 28.38 -0.84
C TRP A 212 13.32 29.83 -0.96
N ARG A 213 12.48 30.77 -1.42
CA ARG A 213 12.83 32.20 -1.51
C ARG A 213 12.50 32.97 -0.23
N ILE A 214 11.70 32.39 0.66
CA ILE A 214 11.29 33.02 1.91
C ILE A 214 12.49 33.07 2.86
N ALA A 215 12.78 34.23 3.42
CA ALA A 215 13.81 34.37 4.44
C ALA A 215 13.34 33.75 5.79
N PRO A 216 14.28 33.32 6.67
CA PRO A 216 13.91 32.85 8.00
C PRO A 216 13.08 33.91 8.79
N GLY A 217 11.95 33.49 9.33
CA GLY A 217 10.97 34.35 10.02
C GLY A 217 9.91 34.96 9.12
N GLU A 218 10.08 34.91 7.81
CA GLU A 218 9.14 35.51 6.87
C GLU A 218 7.98 34.59 6.47
N ILE A 219 6.94 35.21 5.92
CA ILE A 219 5.73 34.58 5.41
C ILE A 219 5.49 35.04 3.97
N SER A 220 5.18 34.10 3.09
CA SER A 220 4.83 34.37 1.70
C SER A 220 3.64 33.52 1.26
N GLY A 221 2.93 33.96 0.22
CA GLY A 221 1.91 33.19 -0.48
C GLY A 221 2.47 32.53 -1.73
N ALA A 222 1.95 31.36 -2.07
CA ALA A 222 2.20 30.66 -3.31
C ALA A 222 0.89 30.13 -3.88
N LEU A 223 0.75 30.20 -5.21
CA LEU A 223 -0.37 29.56 -5.92
C LEU A 223 0.12 28.26 -6.55
N SER A 224 -0.64 27.20 -6.36
CA SER A 224 -0.51 25.94 -7.10
C SER A 224 -1.80 25.63 -7.86
N ARG A 225 -1.76 24.58 -8.66
CA ARG A 225 -2.94 24.08 -9.37
C ARG A 225 -4.06 23.62 -8.45
N GLY A 226 -3.73 23.21 -7.20
CA GLY A 226 -4.67 22.71 -6.21
C GLY A 226 -5.21 23.78 -5.24
N GLY A 227 -4.61 24.98 -5.20
CA GLY A 227 -5.02 26.01 -4.26
C GLY A 227 -3.96 27.04 -3.91
N PHE A 228 -4.20 27.79 -2.83
CA PHE A 228 -3.28 28.79 -2.30
C PHE A 228 -2.56 28.26 -1.07
N HIS A 229 -1.24 28.39 -1.07
CA HIS A 229 -0.35 28.03 0.04
C HIS A 229 0.17 29.30 0.69
N ILE A 230 -0.13 29.52 1.95
CA ILE A 230 0.48 30.58 2.78
C ILE A 230 1.56 29.89 3.59
N VAL A 231 2.81 30.22 3.31
CA VAL A 231 3.99 29.49 3.83
C VAL A 231 4.78 30.40 4.74
N ARG A 232 5.05 29.90 5.95
CA ARG A 232 6.01 30.52 6.89
C ARG A 232 7.30 29.69 6.91
N ARG A 233 8.44 30.37 6.83
CA ARG A 233 9.74 29.74 7.09
C ARG A 233 10.22 30.14 8.49
N PRO A 234 10.05 29.30 9.51
CA PRO A 234 10.53 29.60 10.86
C PRO A 234 12.05 29.71 10.91
N PRO A 235 12.61 30.55 11.82
CA PRO A 235 14.05 30.59 12.04
C PRO A 235 14.55 29.28 12.67
N LEU A 236 15.87 29.02 12.54
CA LEU A 236 16.50 27.79 13.04
C LEU A 236 16.18 27.52 14.52
N ALA A 237 16.19 28.56 15.36
CA ALA A 237 15.92 28.41 16.79
C ALA A 237 14.55 27.76 17.09
N GLU A 238 13.51 28.04 16.29
CA GLU A 238 12.17 27.47 16.45
C GLU A 238 12.08 26.01 15.94
N VAL A 239 12.94 25.60 15.02
CA VAL A 239 12.84 24.30 14.34
C VAL A 239 13.94 23.33 14.73
N ARG A 240 14.87 23.71 15.60
CA ARG A 240 16.01 22.88 16.02
C ARG A 240 15.56 21.52 16.55
N ASP A 241 14.53 21.47 17.39
CA ASP A 241 14.01 20.21 17.92
C ASP A 241 13.37 19.33 16.83
N ARG A 242 12.67 19.94 15.88
CA ARG A 242 12.08 19.21 14.73
C ARG A 242 13.18 18.63 13.82
N LEU A 243 14.25 19.39 13.61
CA LEU A 243 15.43 18.92 12.85
C LEU A 243 16.15 17.80 13.59
N ARG A 244 16.24 17.87 14.93
CA ARG A 244 16.79 16.78 15.74
C ARG A 244 15.98 15.49 15.60
N VAL A 245 14.66 15.56 15.77
CA VAL A 245 13.77 14.40 15.56
C VAL A 245 13.91 13.84 14.14
N TYR A 246 14.01 14.71 13.15
CA TYR A 246 14.25 14.31 11.76
C TYR A 246 15.62 13.62 11.59
N ALA A 247 16.69 14.17 12.17
CA ALA A 247 18.02 13.56 12.16
C ALA A 247 18.02 12.17 12.80
N GLU A 248 17.37 12.02 13.96
CA GLU A 248 17.21 10.74 14.65
C GLU A 248 16.47 9.74 13.77
N SER A 249 15.42 10.18 13.08
CA SER A 249 14.67 9.32 12.17
C SER A 249 15.50 8.91 10.92
N LEU A 250 16.36 9.81 10.41
CA LEU A 250 17.29 9.49 9.31
C LEU A 250 18.35 8.48 9.77
N ALA A 251 18.94 8.71 10.94
CA ALA A 251 19.93 7.82 11.53
C ALA A 251 19.34 6.43 11.79
N THR A 252 18.11 6.39 12.29
CA THR A 252 17.36 5.13 12.50
C THR A 252 17.15 4.38 11.19
N ARG A 253 16.58 5.02 10.16
CA ARG A 253 16.39 4.37 8.85
C ARG A 253 17.69 3.85 8.23
N LYS A 254 18.77 4.65 8.32
CA LYS A 254 20.08 4.22 7.83
C LYS A 254 20.60 2.99 8.58
N ALA A 255 20.48 3.00 9.90
CA ALA A 255 20.95 1.89 10.72
C ALA A 255 20.07 0.63 10.53
N ASP A 256 18.78 0.78 10.28
CA ASP A 256 17.88 -0.33 9.95
C ASP A 256 18.26 -0.99 8.63
N SER A 257 18.55 -0.18 7.60
CA SER A 257 19.04 -0.68 6.31
C SER A 257 20.36 -1.43 6.48
N VAL A 258 21.34 -0.81 7.17
CA VAL A 258 22.65 -1.45 7.42
C VAL A 258 22.51 -2.75 8.22
N TYR A 259 21.61 -2.80 9.22
CA TYR A 259 21.36 -4.00 9.99
C TYR A 259 20.75 -5.10 9.10
N ALA A 260 19.70 -4.78 8.33
CA ALA A 260 19.07 -5.74 7.43
C ALA A 260 20.05 -6.29 6.38
N ASP A 261 20.88 -5.43 5.79
CA ASP A 261 21.88 -5.82 4.80
C ASP A 261 22.99 -6.69 5.43
N SER A 262 23.48 -6.31 6.62
CA SER A 262 24.48 -7.10 7.33
C SER A 262 23.96 -8.47 7.74
N LEU A 263 22.71 -8.55 8.18
CA LEU A 263 22.07 -9.80 8.54
C LEU A 263 21.87 -10.70 7.31
N GLN A 264 21.44 -10.12 6.19
CA GLN A 264 21.32 -10.81 4.91
C GLN A 264 22.67 -11.42 4.47
N LEU A 265 23.75 -10.63 4.53
CA LEU A 265 25.09 -11.08 4.17
C LEU A 265 25.59 -12.18 5.11
N ALA A 266 25.47 -11.97 6.43
CA ALA A 266 25.92 -12.93 7.44
C ALA A 266 25.22 -14.28 7.37
N ARG A 267 23.96 -14.29 6.92
CA ARG A 267 23.13 -15.51 6.80
C ARG A 267 23.10 -16.07 5.38
N GLY A 268 23.74 -15.43 4.39
CA GLY A 268 23.78 -15.87 3.01
C GLY A 268 22.41 -15.90 2.34
N LEU A 269 21.54 -14.89 2.60
CA LEU A 269 20.22 -14.82 1.98
C LEU A 269 20.35 -14.64 0.46
N THR A 270 19.81 -15.58 -0.28
CA THR A 270 19.77 -15.59 -1.74
C THR A 270 18.35 -15.85 -2.25
N LEU A 271 17.99 -15.24 -3.37
CA LEU A 271 16.73 -15.52 -4.03
C LEU A 271 16.81 -16.81 -4.83
N GLY A 272 15.69 -17.52 -4.90
CA GLY A 272 15.51 -18.72 -5.73
C GLY A 272 15.43 -18.39 -7.23
N VAL A 273 15.23 -19.43 -8.02
CA VAL A 273 15.09 -19.31 -9.48
C VAL A 273 13.67 -18.83 -9.82
N ASN A 274 13.54 -17.89 -10.77
CA ASN A 274 12.29 -17.41 -11.33
C ASN A 274 11.25 -16.95 -10.27
N VAL A 275 11.73 -16.26 -9.24
CA VAL A 275 10.88 -15.78 -8.13
C VAL A 275 9.68 -14.99 -8.60
N ALA A 276 9.92 -14.00 -9.46
CA ALA A 276 8.85 -13.15 -9.99
C ALA A 276 7.81 -13.96 -10.78
N GLY A 277 8.25 -14.87 -11.64
CA GLY A 277 7.34 -15.73 -12.42
C GLY A 277 6.48 -16.62 -11.53
N ARG A 278 7.04 -17.13 -10.43
CA ARG A 278 6.32 -17.97 -9.47
C ARG A 278 5.28 -17.16 -8.67
N ILE A 279 5.59 -15.94 -8.27
CA ILE A 279 4.62 -15.03 -7.65
C ILE A 279 3.53 -14.63 -8.65
N ARG A 280 3.86 -14.42 -9.95
CA ARG A 280 2.85 -14.19 -10.99
C ARG A 280 1.94 -15.38 -11.19
N SER A 281 2.48 -16.60 -11.14
CA SER A 281 1.68 -17.83 -11.21
C SER A 281 0.68 -17.90 -10.04
N PHE A 282 1.09 -17.48 -8.84
CA PHE A 282 0.19 -17.34 -7.70
C PHE A 282 -0.92 -16.30 -7.94
N PHE A 283 -0.61 -15.13 -8.47
CA PHE A 283 -1.63 -14.14 -8.81
C PHE A 283 -2.61 -14.61 -9.89
N ALA A 284 -2.16 -15.47 -10.81
CA ALA A 284 -2.99 -16.07 -11.85
C ALA A 284 -3.88 -17.21 -11.32
N ASP A 285 -3.30 -18.04 -10.47
CA ASP A 285 -3.98 -19.16 -9.81
C ASP A 285 -3.45 -19.35 -8.38
N PRO A 286 -4.14 -18.82 -7.38
CA PRO A 286 -3.70 -18.95 -5.98
C PRO A 286 -3.54 -20.39 -5.48
N SER A 287 -4.12 -21.40 -6.15
CA SER A 287 -3.97 -22.82 -5.77
C SER A 287 -2.56 -23.37 -5.99
N VAL A 288 -1.70 -22.65 -6.72
CA VAL A 288 -0.31 -23.09 -6.91
C VAL A 288 0.54 -22.98 -5.65
N ARG A 289 0.08 -22.21 -4.63
CA ARG A 289 0.81 -22.05 -3.36
C ARG A 289 1.18 -23.38 -2.70
N ASP A 290 0.23 -24.31 -2.69
CA ASP A 290 0.41 -25.63 -2.04
C ASP A 290 1.23 -26.60 -2.89
N LYS A 291 1.39 -26.33 -4.19
CA LYS A 291 2.06 -27.19 -5.17
C LYS A 291 3.50 -26.77 -5.39
N ASP A 292 3.80 -25.49 -5.25
CA ASP A 292 5.14 -24.93 -5.42
C ASP A 292 5.87 -24.88 -4.09
N THR A 293 6.55 -25.98 -3.77
CA THR A 293 7.29 -26.17 -2.51
C THR A 293 8.72 -25.67 -2.57
N ALA A 294 9.22 -25.21 -3.72
CA ALA A 294 10.57 -24.71 -3.82
C ALA A 294 10.72 -23.37 -3.04
N ALA A 295 11.89 -23.10 -2.50
CA ALA A 295 12.14 -21.85 -1.82
C ALA A 295 12.13 -20.65 -2.79
N LEU A 296 11.46 -19.56 -2.41
CA LEU A 296 11.59 -18.25 -3.05
C LEU A 296 12.86 -17.52 -2.60
N ALA A 297 13.28 -17.76 -1.35
CA ALA A 297 14.56 -17.30 -0.84
C ALA A 297 15.10 -18.35 0.14
N ARG A 298 16.44 -18.43 0.26
CA ARG A 298 17.14 -19.33 1.19
C ARG A 298 18.23 -18.61 1.93
N TRP A 299 18.52 -19.08 3.15
CA TRP A 299 19.65 -18.69 3.98
C TRP A 299 20.11 -19.87 4.83
N VAL A 300 21.20 -19.73 5.58
CA VAL A 300 21.90 -20.83 6.28
C VAL A 300 20.96 -21.73 7.10
N ASP A 301 19.98 -21.16 7.80
CA ASP A 301 19.13 -21.88 8.76
C ASP A 301 17.62 -21.73 8.46
N GLY A 302 17.26 -21.50 7.20
CA GLY A 302 15.85 -21.38 6.80
C GLY A 302 15.62 -20.99 5.36
N GLU A 303 14.35 -20.88 5.03
CA GLU A 303 13.88 -20.50 3.70
C GLU A 303 12.54 -19.73 3.78
N LEU A 304 12.18 -19.10 2.67
CA LEU A 304 10.87 -18.51 2.41
C LEU A 304 10.23 -19.27 1.27
N THR A 305 9.06 -19.85 1.49
CA THR A 305 8.29 -20.58 0.46
C THR A 305 7.27 -19.66 -0.24
N LEU A 306 6.69 -20.16 -1.33
CA LEU A 306 5.59 -19.44 -2.00
C LEU A 306 4.34 -19.36 -1.12
N ASP A 307 4.03 -20.40 -0.36
CA ASP A 307 2.89 -20.39 0.58
C ASP A 307 3.04 -19.27 1.63
N GLU A 308 4.21 -19.19 2.27
CA GLU A 308 4.47 -18.12 3.26
C GLU A 308 4.43 -16.72 2.64
N ALA A 309 5.02 -16.53 1.45
CA ALA A 309 4.99 -15.25 0.75
C ALA A 309 3.55 -14.89 0.32
N SER A 310 2.79 -15.87 -0.15
CA SER A 310 1.38 -15.68 -0.56
C SER A 310 0.49 -15.28 0.62
N ALA A 311 0.76 -15.79 1.82
CA ALA A 311 0.05 -15.36 3.02
C ALA A 311 0.24 -13.85 3.29
N TRP A 312 1.46 -13.33 3.10
CA TRP A 312 1.72 -11.89 3.19
C TRP A 312 1.08 -11.09 2.06
N ILE A 313 1.08 -11.62 0.83
CA ILE A 313 0.41 -11.00 -0.32
C ILE A 313 -1.09 -10.91 -0.08
N ASP A 314 -1.72 -11.99 0.37
CA ASP A 314 -3.17 -12.02 0.64
C ASP A 314 -3.59 -11.08 1.79
N MET A 315 -2.67 -10.71 2.69
CA MET A 315 -2.89 -9.74 3.75
C MET A 315 -2.75 -8.29 3.31
N LEU A 316 -2.29 -8.02 2.11
CA LEU A 316 -2.21 -6.65 1.61
C LEU A 316 -3.62 -6.04 1.49
N PRO A 317 -3.81 -4.77 1.86
CA PRO A 317 -5.02 -4.04 1.49
C PRO A 317 -5.28 -4.15 -0.02
N ALA A 318 -6.54 -4.22 -0.43
CA ALA A 318 -6.93 -4.50 -1.81
C ALA A 318 -6.17 -3.65 -2.86
N ARG A 319 -5.95 -2.37 -2.57
CA ARG A 319 -5.16 -1.49 -3.44
C ARG A 319 -3.71 -1.95 -3.58
N ALA A 320 -3.04 -2.21 -2.45
CA ALA A 320 -1.65 -2.65 -2.46
C ALA A 320 -1.48 -4.05 -3.11
N TYR A 321 -2.46 -4.94 -2.93
CA TYR A 321 -2.51 -6.23 -3.62
C TYR A 321 -2.55 -6.04 -5.16
N LEU A 322 -3.43 -5.16 -5.65
CA LEU A 322 -3.56 -4.88 -7.08
C LEU A 322 -2.33 -4.19 -7.66
N ASP A 323 -1.75 -3.24 -6.92
CA ASP A 323 -0.52 -2.56 -7.31
C ASP A 323 0.66 -3.56 -7.39
N LEU A 324 0.78 -4.47 -6.41
CA LEU A 324 1.82 -5.52 -6.43
C LEU A 324 1.61 -6.52 -7.57
N ARG A 325 0.36 -6.91 -7.84
CA ARG A 325 0.00 -7.79 -8.96
C ARG A 325 0.40 -7.21 -10.33
N GLY A 326 0.29 -5.88 -10.49
CA GLY A 326 0.64 -5.16 -11.72
C GLY A 326 2.10 -4.70 -11.82
N THR A 327 2.93 -4.97 -10.82
CA THR A 327 4.29 -4.41 -10.75
C THR A 327 5.31 -5.18 -11.60
N SER A 328 6.53 -4.64 -11.71
CA SER A 328 7.65 -5.27 -12.42
C SER A 328 8.28 -6.42 -11.63
N ASP A 329 8.99 -7.31 -12.33
CA ASP A 329 9.71 -8.45 -11.73
C ASP A 329 10.73 -8.00 -10.68
N VAL A 330 11.44 -6.89 -10.94
CA VAL A 330 12.40 -6.31 -9.99
C VAL A 330 11.74 -5.95 -8.65
N ILE A 331 10.50 -5.45 -8.68
CA ILE A 331 9.76 -5.12 -7.45
C ILE A 331 9.31 -6.39 -6.74
N LEU A 332 8.88 -7.43 -7.46
CA LEU A 332 8.52 -8.73 -6.88
C LEU A 332 9.72 -9.41 -6.21
N GLU A 333 10.89 -9.37 -6.83
CA GLU A 333 12.13 -9.89 -6.26
C GLU A 333 12.55 -9.10 -5.01
N ARG A 334 12.44 -7.77 -5.04
CA ARG A 334 12.69 -6.92 -3.87
C ARG A 334 11.73 -7.24 -2.73
N PHE A 335 10.45 -7.33 -3.00
CA PHE A 335 9.43 -7.73 -2.02
C PHE A 335 9.77 -9.08 -1.37
N THR A 336 10.18 -10.07 -2.17
CA THR A 336 10.60 -11.39 -1.66
C THR A 336 11.82 -11.30 -0.76
N ARG A 337 12.81 -10.48 -1.14
CA ARG A 337 14.01 -10.25 -0.33
C ARG A 337 13.67 -9.58 0.99
N GLU A 338 12.80 -8.58 0.98
CA GLU A 338 12.32 -7.90 2.20
C GLU A 338 11.59 -8.86 3.14
N LEU A 339 10.76 -9.77 2.61
CA LEU A 339 10.13 -10.83 3.42
C LEU A 339 11.18 -11.79 4.02
N GLY A 340 12.21 -12.17 3.26
CA GLY A 340 13.33 -12.99 3.76
C GLY A 340 14.09 -12.28 4.88
N GLN A 341 14.41 -11.00 4.71
CA GLN A 341 15.04 -10.17 5.75
C GLN A 341 14.15 -10.07 7.00
N GLN A 342 12.86 -9.90 6.82
CA GLN A 342 11.90 -9.87 7.94
C GLN A 342 11.89 -11.18 8.73
N LYS A 343 11.91 -12.34 8.06
CA LYS A 343 12.04 -13.65 8.73
C LYS A 343 13.36 -13.79 9.48
N LEU A 344 14.46 -13.33 8.92
CA LEU A 344 15.75 -13.31 9.59
C LEU A 344 15.74 -12.46 10.86
N MET A 345 15.19 -11.23 10.78
CA MET A 345 15.06 -10.36 11.95
C MET A 345 14.15 -10.96 13.02
N LEU A 346 13.06 -11.62 12.63
CA LEU A 346 12.17 -12.31 13.57
C LEU A 346 12.89 -13.49 14.26
N SER A 347 13.70 -14.25 13.52
CA SER A 347 14.52 -15.32 14.08
C SER A 347 15.50 -14.77 15.14
N ASP A 348 16.15 -13.64 14.86
CA ASP A 348 17.05 -12.99 15.83
C ASP A 348 16.30 -12.49 17.07
N ALA A 349 15.12 -11.87 16.89
CA ALA A 349 14.26 -11.46 17.99
C ALA A 349 13.91 -12.65 18.89
N GLN A 350 13.51 -13.78 18.30
CA GLN A 350 13.15 -15.00 19.02
C GLN A 350 14.35 -15.59 19.79
N LYS A 351 15.55 -15.60 19.20
CA LYS A 351 16.80 -16.02 19.87
C LYS A 351 17.12 -15.15 21.08
N GLN A 352 16.65 -13.91 21.11
CA GLN A 352 16.77 -13.01 22.27
C GLN A 352 15.57 -13.10 23.25
N GLY A 353 14.72 -14.12 23.10
CA GLY A 353 13.55 -14.33 23.94
C GLY A 353 12.41 -13.33 23.72
N ILE A 354 12.45 -12.55 22.63
CA ILE A 354 11.43 -11.56 22.31
C ILE A 354 10.25 -12.26 21.62
N SER A 355 9.09 -12.25 22.27
CA SER A 355 7.86 -12.86 21.81
C SER A 355 6.64 -12.07 22.29
N LEU A 356 5.46 -12.51 21.90
CA LEU A 356 4.21 -12.01 22.47
C LEU A 356 4.04 -12.51 23.91
N THR A 357 3.67 -11.61 24.81
CA THR A 357 3.28 -11.95 26.16
C THR A 357 1.84 -12.50 26.19
N PRO A 358 1.44 -13.25 27.24
CA PRO A 358 0.05 -13.70 27.40
C PRO A 358 -0.98 -12.56 27.39
N ALA A 359 -0.65 -11.40 27.97
CA ALA A 359 -1.52 -10.23 27.97
C ALA A 359 -1.71 -9.62 26.58
N GLU A 360 -0.63 -9.53 25.78
CA GLU A 360 -0.71 -9.10 24.38
C GLU A 360 -1.55 -10.07 23.56
N TRP A 361 -1.36 -11.38 23.73
CA TRP A 361 -2.21 -12.40 23.12
C TRP A 361 -3.69 -12.20 23.42
N ALA A 362 -4.05 -12.02 24.69
CA ALA A 362 -5.44 -11.79 25.09
C ALA A 362 -6.02 -10.54 24.40
N THR A 363 -5.23 -9.46 24.36
CA THR A 363 -5.63 -8.21 23.70
C THR A 363 -5.85 -8.39 22.20
N LEU A 364 -4.96 -9.11 21.52
CA LEU A 364 -5.06 -9.39 20.10
C LEU A 364 -6.27 -10.27 19.77
N HIS A 365 -6.51 -11.30 20.57
CA HIS A 365 -7.69 -12.17 20.43
C HIS A 365 -9.00 -11.40 20.59
N GLU A 366 -9.09 -10.52 21.56
CA GLU A 366 -10.28 -9.69 21.77
C GLU A 366 -10.46 -8.70 20.61
N GLY A 367 -9.36 -8.12 20.09
CA GLY A 367 -9.36 -7.29 18.89
C GLY A 367 -9.89 -8.06 17.66
N TYR A 368 -9.43 -9.28 17.46
CA TYR A 368 -9.89 -10.16 16.39
C TYR A 368 -11.39 -10.46 16.49
N ARG A 369 -11.89 -10.84 17.68
CA ARG A 369 -13.32 -11.12 17.91
C ARG A 369 -14.19 -9.91 17.56
N ARG A 370 -13.82 -8.73 18.03
CA ARG A 370 -14.54 -7.48 17.73
C ARG A 370 -14.55 -7.16 16.25
N ALA A 371 -13.41 -7.30 15.57
CA ALA A 371 -13.29 -7.03 14.13
C ALA A 371 -14.12 -8.02 13.30
N LEU A 372 -14.10 -9.31 13.65
CA LEU A 372 -14.93 -10.34 13.03
C LEU A 372 -16.42 -10.02 13.24
N GLY A 373 -16.84 -9.73 14.46
CA GLY A 373 -18.24 -9.38 14.77
C GLY A 373 -18.71 -8.16 13.98
N ALA A 374 -17.89 -7.10 13.90
CA ALA A 374 -18.21 -5.92 13.10
C ALA A 374 -18.36 -6.26 11.60
N SER A 375 -17.51 -7.14 11.06
CA SER A 375 -17.59 -7.58 9.66
C SER A 375 -18.86 -8.40 9.39
N LEU A 376 -19.26 -9.27 10.30
CA LEU A 376 -20.47 -10.05 10.19
C LEU A 376 -21.74 -9.19 10.33
N MET A 377 -21.72 -8.16 11.17
CA MET A 377 -22.81 -7.19 11.24
C MET A 377 -23.01 -6.40 9.94
N LEU A 378 -21.94 -6.13 9.19
CA LEU A 378 -22.06 -5.57 7.82
C LEU A 378 -22.80 -6.50 6.85
N LEU A 379 -22.68 -7.80 7.04
CA LEU A 379 -23.46 -8.82 6.32
C LEU A 379 -24.88 -9.02 6.90
N GLY A 380 -25.27 -8.24 7.92
CA GLY A 380 -26.58 -8.31 8.54
C GLY A 380 -26.73 -9.49 9.52
N ALA A 381 -25.63 -9.98 10.09
CA ALA A 381 -25.70 -10.90 11.23
C ALA A 381 -26.15 -10.17 12.50
N ASP A 382 -26.81 -10.87 13.41
CA ASP A 382 -27.17 -10.32 14.72
C ASP A 382 -25.92 -10.04 15.56
N SER A 383 -26.06 -9.07 16.47
CA SER A 383 -24.97 -8.72 17.40
C SER A 383 -24.54 -9.94 18.21
N GLY A 384 -23.25 -10.24 18.16
CA GLY A 384 -22.65 -11.40 18.84
C GLY A 384 -22.77 -12.73 18.10
N SER A 385 -23.50 -12.79 16.99
CA SER A 385 -23.57 -13.98 16.13
C SER A 385 -22.31 -14.10 15.26
N THR A 386 -21.85 -15.33 15.06
CA THR A 386 -20.79 -15.69 14.11
C THR A 386 -21.32 -16.47 12.90
N THR A 387 -22.63 -16.62 12.82
CA THR A 387 -23.30 -17.36 11.76
C THR A 387 -24.34 -16.49 11.04
N ILE A 388 -24.62 -16.82 9.78
CA ILE A 388 -25.73 -16.30 8.99
C ILE A 388 -26.57 -17.48 8.47
N PRO A 389 -27.86 -17.28 8.15
CA PRO A 389 -28.71 -18.38 7.68
C PRO A 389 -28.15 -19.05 6.42
N ALA A 390 -28.30 -20.35 6.33
CA ALA A 390 -27.89 -21.11 5.17
C ALA A 390 -28.65 -20.63 3.90
N GLY A 391 -27.93 -20.47 2.78
CA GLY A 391 -28.50 -20.02 1.52
C GLY A 391 -28.63 -18.50 1.36
N GLU A 392 -28.36 -17.70 2.40
CA GLU A 392 -28.45 -16.23 2.31
C GLU A 392 -27.12 -15.54 1.96
N ALA A 393 -26.01 -16.26 1.93
CA ALA A 393 -24.66 -15.69 1.79
C ALA A 393 -24.56 -14.74 0.59
N ASP A 394 -24.92 -15.17 -0.61
CA ASP A 394 -24.76 -14.38 -1.84
C ASP A 394 -25.69 -13.15 -1.86
N ALA A 395 -26.94 -13.28 -1.36
CA ALA A 395 -27.87 -12.16 -1.25
C ALA A 395 -27.37 -11.07 -0.29
N ARG A 396 -26.81 -11.47 0.84
CA ARG A 396 -26.25 -10.54 1.86
C ARG A 396 -25.00 -9.81 1.35
N VAL A 397 -24.13 -10.50 0.62
CA VAL A 397 -22.96 -9.89 -0.02
C VAL A 397 -23.40 -8.88 -1.08
N LYS A 398 -24.36 -9.23 -1.94
CA LYS A 398 -24.92 -8.30 -2.93
C LYS A 398 -25.51 -7.06 -2.25
N ALA A 399 -26.32 -7.23 -1.22
CA ALA A 399 -26.92 -6.13 -0.48
C ALA A 399 -25.87 -5.25 0.21
N LEU A 400 -24.76 -5.81 0.70
CA LEU A 400 -23.63 -5.07 1.22
C LEU A 400 -23.00 -4.19 0.13
N LEU A 401 -22.64 -4.76 -1.01
CA LEU A 401 -22.00 -4.01 -2.11
C LEU A 401 -22.91 -2.92 -2.68
N ASP A 402 -24.22 -3.20 -2.81
CA ASP A 402 -25.19 -2.17 -3.24
C ASP A 402 -25.24 -0.99 -2.25
N ARG A 403 -25.12 -1.22 -0.94
CA ARG A 403 -25.03 -0.16 0.06
C ARG A 403 -23.73 0.61 -0.02
N LEU A 404 -22.60 -0.07 -0.24
CA LEU A 404 -21.28 0.58 -0.31
C LEU A 404 -21.14 1.48 -1.53
N THR A 405 -21.81 1.19 -2.63
CA THR A 405 -21.80 2.02 -3.84
C THR A 405 -22.67 3.29 -3.69
N THR A 406 -23.65 3.29 -2.79
CA THR A 406 -24.47 4.48 -2.48
C THR A 406 -23.87 5.31 -1.35
N ASP A 407 -23.15 4.70 -0.43
CA ASP A 407 -22.51 5.38 0.71
C ASP A 407 -21.15 4.71 1.03
N SER A 408 -20.11 5.19 0.35
CA SER A 408 -18.73 4.69 0.51
C SER A 408 -18.15 5.00 1.90
N THR A 409 -18.75 5.91 2.67
CA THR A 409 -18.28 6.22 4.04
C THR A 409 -18.49 5.04 5.00
N ARG A 410 -19.39 4.12 4.65
CA ARG A 410 -19.66 2.89 5.40
C ARG A 410 -18.71 1.76 5.07
N TYR A 411 -17.82 1.95 4.09
CA TYR A 411 -16.86 0.90 3.77
C TYR A 411 -15.96 0.59 4.96
N ARG A 412 -15.92 -0.69 5.31
CA ARG A 412 -14.96 -1.24 6.26
C ARG A 412 -14.32 -2.45 5.58
N PRO A 413 -13.03 -2.43 5.28
CA PRO A 413 -12.36 -3.61 4.77
C PRO A 413 -12.46 -4.75 5.79
N LEU A 414 -12.57 -5.96 5.29
CA LEU A 414 -12.36 -7.13 6.14
C LEU A 414 -10.95 -7.06 6.74
N PRO A 415 -10.74 -7.42 8.03
CA PRO A 415 -9.39 -7.51 8.57
C PRO A 415 -8.50 -8.33 7.64
N SER A 416 -7.42 -7.74 7.16
CA SER A 416 -6.62 -8.29 6.06
C SER A 416 -6.13 -9.72 6.32
N ALA A 417 -5.76 -10.00 7.56
CA ALA A 417 -5.32 -11.34 7.94
C ALA A 417 -6.46 -12.37 7.95
N LEU A 418 -7.68 -11.97 8.34
CA LEU A 418 -8.86 -12.83 8.20
C LEU A 418 -9.18 -13.08 6.73
N ALA A 419 -9.12 -12.05 5.89
CA ALA A 419 -9.28 -12.20 4.45
C ALA A 419 -8.28 -13.22 3.87
N ALA A 420 -7.00 -13.12 4.25
CA ALA A 420 -5.96 -14.05 3.82
C ALA A 420 -6.25 -15.50 4.23
N VAL A 421 -6.69 -15.73 5.47
CA VAL A 421 -7.07 -17.07 5.94
C VAL A 421 -8.26 -17.62 5.16
N LEU A 422 -9.27 -16.80 4.88
CA LEU A 422 -10.45 -17.22 4.10
C LEU A 422 -10.08 -17.53 2.64
N ARG A 423 -9.25 -16.69 2.02
CA ARG A 423 -8.74 -16.88 0.65
C ARG A 423 -7.89 -18.13 0.52
N SER A 424 -7.02 -18.42 1.50
CA SER A 424 -6.18 -19.62 1.47
C SER A 424 -6.99 -20.91 1.62
N ARG A 425 -8.07 -20.91 2.42
CA ARG A 425 -8.90 -22.09 2.69
C ARG A 425 -9.88 -22.42 1.57
N SER A 426 -10.45 -21.39 0.94
CA SER A 426 -11.61 -21.57 0.04
C SER A 426 -11.29 -21.32 -1.43
N GLY A 427 -10.12 -20.80 -1.73
CA GLY A 427 -9.69 -20.44 -3.07
C GLY A 427 -10.44 -19.24 -3.65
N TYR A 428 -9.76 -18.49 -4.48
CA TYR A 428 -10.31 -17.37 -5.24
C TYR A 428 -9.51 -17.16 -6.53
N ARG A 429 -10.06 -16.41 -7.47
CA ARG A 429 -9.36 -16.00 -8.70
C ARG A 429 -9.93 -14.68 -9.22
N LEU A 430 -9.06 -13.82 -9.76
CA LEU A 430 -9.43 -12.62 -10.51
C LEU A 430 -9.12 -12.82 -11.98
N HIS A 431 -10.04 -12.41 -12.85
CA HIS A 431 -9.91 -12.51 -14.31
C HIS A 431 -9.79 -11.14 -14.93
N ASP A 432 -8.62 -10.79 -15.47
CA ASP A 432 -8.33 -9.46 -15.99
C ASP A 432 -9.25 -9.09 -17.16
N LYS A 433 -9.54 -10.03 -18.07
CA LYS A 433 -10.50 -9.80 -19.17
C LYS A 433 -11.91 -9.49 -18.68
N GLY A 434 -12.33 -10.13 -17.60
CA GLY A 434 -13.63 -9.84 -17.00
C GLY A 434 -13.67 -8.46 -16.32
N LEU A 435 -12.57 -8.06 -15.66
CA LEU A 435 -12.45 -6.73 -15.08
C LEU A 435 -12.38 -5.64 -16.16
N GLU A 436 -11.67 -5.88 -17.25
CA GLU A 436 -11.59 -4.97 -18.40
C GLU A 436 -12.95 -4.83 -19.11
N ALA A 437 -13.67 -5.93 -19.29
CA ALA A 437 -15.03 -5.91 -19.84
C ALA A 437 -15.98 -5.08 -18.96
N ALA A 438 -15.87 -5.18 -17.63
CA ALA A 438 -16.67 -4.39 -16.71
C ALA A 438 -16.39 -2.88 -16.84
N VAL A 439 -15.12 -2.51 -16.95
CA VAL A 439 -14.71 -1.09 -17.12
C VAL A 439 -15.17 -0.55 -18.48
N ALA A 440 -14.97 -1.33 -19.55
CA ALA A 440 -15.41 -0.94 -20.90
C ALA A 440 -16.91 -0.69 -20.98
N ALA A 441 -17.71 -1.56 -20.33
CA ALA A 441 -19.17 -1.39 -20.26
C ALA A 441 -19.61 -0.18 -19.39
N ALA A 442 -18.82 0.18 -18.37
CA ALA A 442 -19.12 1.31 -17.48
C ALA A 442 -18.81 2.68 -18.12
N VAL A 443 -18.00 2.72 -19.16
CA VAL A 443 -17.61 3.95 -19.88
C VAL A 443 -18.46 4.20 -21.12
N GLN A 444 -19.21 3.19 -21.57
CA GLN A 444 -20.17 3.35 -22.69
C GLN A 444 -21.35 4.20 -22.22
N PRO A 445 -21.75 5.24 -23.00
CA PRO A 445 -22.82 6.15 -22.65
C PRO A 445 -24.20 5.47 -22.62
#